data_1c67c22f48cd684b07384c2fe77ad052
#
_entry.id   1c67c22f48cd684b07384c2fe77ad052
#
_cell.length_a   1.000
_cell.length_b   1.000
_cell.length_c   1.000
_cell.angle_alpha   90.00
_cell.angle_beta   90.00
_cell.angle_gamma   90.00
#
_symmetry.space_group_name_H-M   'P 1'
#
loop_
_entity.id
_entity.type
_entity.pdbx_description
1 polymer ?
#
loop_
_entity_poly.entity_id
_entity_poly.type
_entity_poly.pdbx_seq_one_letter_code
_entity_poly.pdbx_strand_id
1 'polypeptide(L)'
;MNDLGLNKATVGEKFNDKLKEEFLQEWPLDRILTMSIDEYVIGKGQQNKSLCYALEKGKYKNLFLGISGGSASKFGIYWNKKTNKYKDQANNEISELDQRFSKLKSDLYEIIKEGIRFNFENPIFDMKRSTNEFIGRSAMVTKLLCIYTEGDPFFGVNINSQKEFWNHFVSQTNQGGPYLQNHKIIELVSKTYPELEPSKLGTMLFEYSKLFMENKEDNSTMDSSNNFSHQLTQSLLKSPNLILRGAPGTGKTYLAKEIAKELTDGNEDQIGFVQFHPSYDYTDFVEGLRPVSNGDGAIEFRLQDGIFKDFCQKAKETQLIGGQDNFDEAWDSYLEYINVAEEKEYITKTSYLSVNSRQNLSVNYDSGVPGWSLPSKYVYELYKDKNYNKQEYYKSGGKTVLETLRKRFGLKDYVSPTEIDTDKKFVFIIDEINRGEISKIFGELFFSIDPGYRGEKGSVSTQYANLHETDEKFYIPENVYIIGTMNDIDRSVDTFDFAMRRRFRFVEVTAEGQVGMLDKELNIHAEEAKIRLRNLNAAIENVQELNSHYHIGPSYFLKLKDVDFDYELLWSDYIKPLLEDYLRGSYDEVETLETLKKAFELTNNDQTGQQDTGDNDADN
;
A
#
# COMPACT_ATOMS: atom_id res chain seq x y z
N MET A 1 -24.80 3.07 0.00
CA MET A 1 -23.52 3.77 -0.08
C MET A 1 -22.87 3.60 1.26
N ASN A 2 -21.86 2.77 1.30
CA ASN A 2 -21.07 2.59 2.50
C ASN A 2 -20.25 3.85 2.73
N ASP A 3 -20.06 4.20 4.00
CA ASP A 3 -19.24 5.30 4.47
C ASP A 3 -18.04 5.54 3.54
N LEU A 4 -17.98 6.72 2.91
CA LEU A 4 -16.90 7.08 1.98
C LEU A 4 -15.55 7.24 2.71
N GLY A 5 -15.51 7.01 4.03
CA GLY A 5 -14.29 7.14 4.84
C GLY A 5 -13.68 8.55 4.84
N LEU A 6 -14.46 9.55 4.43
CA LEU A 6 -14.00 10.94 4.35
C LEU A 6 -13.73 11.48 5.76
N ASN A 7 -12.48 11.81 6.02
CA ASN A 7 -12.07 12.34 7.32
C ASN A 7 -12.47 13.82 7.45
N LYS A 8 -13.36 14.13 8.38
CA LYS A 8 -13.83 15.49 8.68
C LYS A 8 -12.69 16.47 9.08
N ALA A 9 -11.55 15.93 9.52
CA ALA A 9 -10.41 16.74 9.99
C ALA A 9 -9.61 17.40 8.83
N THR A 10 -9.75 16.92 7.59
CA THR A 10 -9.02 17.46 6.42
C THR A 10 -9.69 18.63 5.73
N VAL A 11 -10.86 19.05 6.20
CA VAL A 11 -11.61 20.18 5.63
C VAL A 11 -11.01 21.50 6.14
N GLY A 12 -9.91 21.93 5.51
CA GLY A 12 -9.33 23.25 5.78
C GLY A 12 -10.24 24.39 5.30
N GLU A 13 -10.18 25.54 5.99
CA GLU A 13 -10.87 26.80 5.67
C GLU A 13 -10.41 27.40 4.32
N LYS A 14 -10.68 26.74 3.18
CA LYS A 14 -10.26 27.26 1.87
C LYS A 14 -11.37 28.02 1.11
N PHE A 15 -12.53 28.18 1.72
CA PHE A 15 -13.62 28.93 1.11
C PHE A 15 -13.65 30.37 1.61
N ASN A 16 -13.66 31.30 0.66
CA ASN A 16 -13.70 32.73 0.95
C ASN A 16 -14.96 33.32 0.31
N ASP A 17 -16.08 33.27 1.04
CA ASP A 17 -17.36 33.85 0.62
C ASP A 17 -17.21 35.32 0.20
N LYS A 18 -16.36 36.05 0.90
CA LYS A 18 -16.01 37.43 0.56
C LYS A 18 -15.38 37.56 -0.83
N LEU A 19 -14.53 36.58 -1.21
CA LEU A 19 -13.91 36.57 -2.52
C LEU A 19 -14.91 36.25 -3.65
N LYS A 20 -15.93 35.43 -3.35
CA LYS A 20 -17.05 35.16 -4.25
C LYS A 20 -17.90 36.40 -4.47
N GLU A 21 -18.27 37.09 -3.40
CA GLU A 21 -19.01 38.36 -3.45
C GLU A 21 -18.25 39.41 -4.26
N GLU A 22 -16.95 39.59 -4.00
CA GLU A 22 -16.09 40.50 -4.75
C GLU A 22 -16.03 40.15 -6.25
N PHE A 23 -15.99 38.87 -6.61
CA PHE A 23 -16.05 38.43 -8.00
C PHE A 23 -17.39 38.81 -8.65
N LEU A 24 -18.51 38.52 -7.98
CA LEU A 24 -19.85 38.79 -8.50
C LEU A 24 -20.09 40.31 -8.71
N GLN A 25 -19.48 41.15 -7.86
CA GLN A 25 -19.52 42.62 -8.02
C GLN A 25 -18.66 43.09 -9.21
N GLU A 26 -17.46 42.52 -9.36
CA GLU A 26 -16.54 42.88 -10.43
C GLU A 26 -16.96 42.31 -11.80
N TRP A 27 -17.47 41.08 -11.80
CA TRP A 27 -17.87 40.33 -13.00
C TRP A 27 -19.32 39.82 -12.87
N PRO A 28 -20.35 40.71 -12.86
CA PRO A 28 -21.74 40.24 -12.91
C PRO A 28 -21.98 39.49 -14.23
N LEU A 29 -22.89 38.52 -14.23
CA LEU A 29 -23.10 37.62 -15.38
C LEU A 29 -23.30 38.35 -16.70
N ASP A 30 -24.10 39.43 -16.72
CA ASP A 30 -24.38 40.22 -17.91
C ASP A 30 -23.15 40.96 -18.47
N ARG A 31 -22.11 41.20 -17.63
CA ARG A 31 -20.85 41.76 -18.10
C ARG A 31 -20.16 40.88 -19.14
N ILE A 32 -20.39 39.58 -19.11
CA ILE A 32 -19.86 38.64 -20.14
C ILE A 32 -20.25 39.08 -21.54
N LEU A 33 -21.48 39.53 -21.74
CA LEU A 33 -21.97 39.98 -23.04
C LEU A 33 -21.38 41.33 -23.50
N THR A 34 -21.02 42.18 -22.53
CA THR A 34 -20.60 43.57 -22.81
C THR A 34 -19.09 43.79 -22.78
N MET A 35 -18.32 42.85 -22.20
CA MET A 35 -16.86 42.97 -22.09
C MET A 35 -16.17 43.03 -23.45
N SER A 36 -15.06 43.76 -23.49
CA SER A 36 -14.16 43.80 -24.65
C SER A 36 -13.26 42.55 -24.69
N ILE A 37 -12.64 42.31 -25.84
CA ILE A 37 -11.72 41.17 -25.98
C ILE A 37 -10.51 41.27 -25.04
N ASP A 38 -10.04 42.49 -24.79
CA ASP A 38 -8.91 42.73 -23.87
C ASP A 38 -9.29 42.52 -22.41
N GLU A 39 -10.56 42.66 -22.05
CA GLU A 39 -11.09 42.26 -20.73
C GLU A 39 -11.29 40.75 -20.61
N TYR A 40 -11.33 40.02 -21.73
CA TYR A 40 -11.48 38.57 -21.70
C TYR A 40 -10.13 37.85 -21.71
N VAL A 41 -9.23 38.13 -22.67
CA VAL A 41 -8.06 37.29 -22.96
C VAL A 41 -6.94 37.41 -21.96
N ILE A 42 -6.20 36.33 -21.77
CA ILE A 42 -4.97 36.30 -21.02
C ILE A 42 -3.76 36.63 -21.92
N GLY A 43 -2.82 37.41 -21.42
CA GLY A 43 -1.50 37.59 -22.06
C GLY A 43 -1.29 38.86 -22.83
N LYS A 44 -2.30 39.73 -23.06
CA LYS A 44 -2.17 41.02 -23.75
C LYS A 44 -1.94 42.16 -22.74
N GLY A 45 -0.82 42.89 -22.94
CA GLY A 45 -0.48 44.11 -22.17
C GLY A 45 -0.05 43.90 -20.70
N GLN A 46 0.14 45.02 -19.98
CA GLN A 46 0.48 45.04 -18.56
C GLN A 46 -0.73 44.80 -17.64
N GLN A 47 -1.89 44.56 -18.19
CA GLN A 47 -3.13 44.51 -17.43
C GLN A 47 -3.50 43.07 -17.09
N ASN A 48 -3.07 42.65 -15.93
CA ASN A 48 -3.55 41.45 -15.25
C ASN A 48 -5.02 41.62 -14.75
N LYS A 49 -5.90 42.19 -15.59
CA LYS A 49 -7.30 42.51 -15.24
C LYS A 49 -8.34 41.79 -16.10
N SER A 50 -7.90 40.92 -17.02
CA SER A 50 -8.85 40.14 -17.84
C SER A 50 -9.50 39.02 -17.02
N LEU A 51 -10.71 38.63 -17.39
CA LEU A 51 -11.47 37.56 -16.77
C LEU A 51 -10.66 36.25 -16.73
N CYS A 52 -10.07 35.86 -17.87
CA CYS A 52 -9.26 34.62 -17.94
C CYS A 52 -8.04 34.66 -17.03
N TYR A 53 -7.36 35.81 -16.93
CA TYR A 53 -6.25 35.97 -16.00
C TYR A 53 -6.72 35.94 -14.54
N ALA A 54 -7.79 36.66 -14.21
CA ALA A 54 -8.33 36.73 -12.88
C ALA A 54 -8.71 35.34 -12.32
N LEU A 55 -9.29 34.50 -13.18
CA LEU A 55 -9.68 33.12 -12.82
C LEU A 55 -8.53 32.13 -12.75
N GLU A 56 -7.45 32.32 -13.54
CA GLU A 56 -6.36 31.34 -13.62
C GLU A 56 -5.15 31.70 -12.75
N LYS A 57 -4.72 32.95 -12.78
CA LYS A 57 -3.47 33.43 -12.15
C LYS A 57 -3.64 34.59 -11.22
N GLY A 58 -4.75 35.31 -11.35
CA GLY A 58 -5.04 36.53 -10.62
C GLY A 58 -5.73 36.31 -9.27
N LYS A 59 -6.45 37.34 -8.82
CA LYS A 59 -7.10 37.43 -7.52
C LYS A 59 -8.01 36.22 -7.21
N TYR A 60 -8.71 35.71 -8.22
CA TYR A 60 -9.71 34.65 -8.08
C TYR A 60 -9.19 33.24 -8.42
N LYS A 61 -7.88 33.08 -8.50
CA LYS A 61 -7.24 31.79 -8.79
C LYS A 61 -7.69 30.69 -7.83
N ASN A 62 -7.73 31.01 -6.54
CA ASN A 62 -8.06 30.03 -5.50
C ASN A 62 -9.57 29.93 -5.20
N LEU A 63 -10.40 30.72 -5.87
CA LEU A 63 -11.86 30.63 -5.74
C LEU A 63 -12.33 29.41 -6.56
N PHE A 64 -12.90 28.40 -5.89
CA PHE A 64 -13.34 27.15 -6.54
C PHE A 64 -12.29 26.58 -7.50
N LEU A 65 -11.18 26.12 -7.06
CA LEU A 65 -10.04 25.54 -7.80
C LEU A 65 -10.40 25.08 -9.25
N GLY A 66 -9.51 24.49 -10.00
CA GLY A 66 -9.89 23.76 -11.23
C GLY A 66 -9.47 24.35 -12.57
N ILE A 67 -8.90 25.57 -12.65
CA ILE A 67 -8.37 26.12 -13.93
C ILE A 67 -6.83 26.22 -13.93
N SER A 68 -6.14 25.64 -12.98
CA SER A 68 -4.67 25.71 -12.92
C SER A 68 -4.03 24.73 -13.90
N GLY A 69 -3.10 25.23 -14.72
CA GLY A 69 -2.32 24.42 -15.67
C GLY A 69 -2.84 24.43 -17.11
N GLY A 70 -2.04 23.91 -18.01
CA GLY A 70 -2.34 23.83 -19.43
C GLY A 70 -2.13 25.13 -20.24
N SER A 71 -2.44 25.06 -21.54
CA SER A 71 -2.29 26.16 -22.48
C SER A 71 -3.41 27.20 -22.35
N ALA A 72 -3.13 28.46 -22.67
CA ALA A 72 -4.13 29.53 -22.79
C ALA A 72 -5.23 29.25 -23.82
N SER A 73 -5.03 28.28 -24.71
CA SER A 73 -6.01 27.81 -25.69
C SER A 73 -7.32 27.30 -25.07
N LYS A 74 -7.29 26.85 -23.80
CA LYS A 74 -8.47 26.41 -23.04
C LYS A 74 -9.57 27.47 -22.90
N PHE A 75 -9.22 28.75 -23.09
CA PHE A 75 -10.18 29.88 -23.06
C PHE A 75 -10.85 30.16 -24.41
N GLY A 76 -10.50 29.43 -25.45
CA GLY A 76 -11.08 29.57 -26.78
C GLY A 76 -10.42 30.63 -27.67
N ILE A 77 -10.17 31.81 -27.14
CA ILE A 77 -9.37 32.86 -27.75
C ILE A 77 -8.29 33.30 -26.79
N TYR A 78 -7.07 33.46 -27.26
CA TYR A 78 -5.94 33.93 -26.45
C TYR A 78 -4.99 34.82 -27.27
N TRP A 79 -4.22 35.64 -26.56
CA TRP A 79 -3.18 36.48 -27.14
C TRP A 79 -1.85 35.74 -27.19
N ASN A 80 -1.30 35.57 -28.39
CA ASN A 80 0.00 34.99 -28.57
C ASN A 80 1.08 36.09 -28.61
N LYS A 81 1.88 36.18 -27.54
CA LYS A 81 2.95 37.19 -27.38
C LYS A 81 4.05 37.09 -28.42
N LYS A 82 4.31 35.92 -29.00
CA LYS A 82 5.38 35.73 -30.00
C LYS A 82 4.99 36.26 -31.35
N THR A 83 3.71 36.12 -31.72
CA THR A 83 3.19 36.56 -33.04
C THR A 83 2.47 37.90 -32.99
N ASN A 84 2.19 38.43 -31.78
CA ASN A 84 1.39 39.63 -31.55
C ASN A 84 -0.01 39.56 -32.21
N LYS A 85 -0.66 38.38 -32.12
CA LYS A 85 -1.95 38.11 -32.73
C LYS A 85 -2.90 37.35 -31.81
N TYR A 86 -4.20 37.50 -32.03
CA TYR A 86 -5.20 36.64 -31.39
C TYR A 86 -5.27 35.30 -32.12
N LYS A 87 -5.31 34.24 -31.34
CA LYS A 87 -5.35 32.88 -31.86
C LYS A 87 -6.49 32.08 -31.25
N ASP A 88 -6.97 31.11 -32.00
CA ASP A 88 -7.96 30.13 -31.57
C ASP A 88 -7.32 28.95 -30.82
N GLN A 89 -8.13 27.97 -30.42
CA GLN A 89 -7.69 26.77 -29.71
C GLN A 89 -6.71 25.91 -30.54
N ALA A 90 -6.84 25.89 -31.86
CA ALA A 90 -5.98 25.17 -32.80
C ALA A 90 -4.68 25.94 -33.14
N ASN A 91 -4.45 27.09 -32.51
CA ASN A 91 -3.32 27.98 -32.74
C ASN A 91 -3.36 28.71 -34.12
N ASN A 92 -4.55 28.77 -34.76
CA ASN A 92 -4.73 29.52 -35.96
C ASN A 92 -4.98 31.01 -35.68
N GLU A 93 -4.57 31.87 -36.58
CA GLU A 93 -4.89 33.29 -36.53
C GLU A 93 -6.38 33.51 -36.82
N ILE A 94 -7.04 34.38 -36.05
CA ILE A 94 -8.46 34.68 -36.21
C ILE A 94 -8.62 35.86 -37.15
N SER A 95 -9.25 35.63 -38.32
CA SER A 95 -9.46 36.64 -39.36
C SER A 95 -10.62 37.60 -39.04
N GLU A 96 -11.71 37.09 -38.45
CA GLU A 96 -12.94 37.86 -38.13
C GLU A 96 -13.12 37.91 -36.61
N LEU A 97 -12.25 38.66 -35.96
CA LEU A 97 -12.12 38.67 -34.50
C LEU A 97 -13.41 39.09 -33.78
N ASP A 98 -14.07 40.14 -34.23
CA ASP A 98 -15.27 40.68 -33.59
C ASP A 98 -16.44 39.70 -33.65
N GLN A 99 -16.66 39.08 -34.80
CA GLN A 99 -17.72 38.09 -34.98
C GLN A 99 -17.43 36.83 -34.13
N ARG A 100 -16.20 36.36 -34.19
CA ARG A 100 -15.74 35.20 -33.44
C ARG A 100 -15.85 35.43 -31.92
N PHE A 101 -15.47 36.61 -31.43
CA PHE A 101 -15.56 36.96 -30.01
C PHE A 101 -17.01 37.17 -29.56
N SER A 102 -17.86 37.77 -30.43
CA SER A 102 -19.29 37.89 -30.13
C SER A 102 -19.97 36.54 -29.93
N LYS A 103 -19.68 35.58 -30.81
CA LYS A 103 -20.15 34.19 -30.66
C LYS A 103 -19.65 33.57 -29.36
N LEU A 104 -18.36 33.66 -29.06
CA LEU A 104 -17.77 33.12 -27.85
C LEU A 104 -18.42 33.65 -26.57
N LYS A 105 -18.69 34.97 -26.52
CA LYS A 105 -19.38 35.60 -25.36
C LYS A 105 -20.81 35.07 -25.21
N SER A 106 -21.56 34.97 -26.31
CA SER A 106 -22.91 34.40 -26.28
C SER A 106 -22.92 32.97 -25.81
N ASP A 107 -22.02 32.14 -26.34
CA ASP A 107 -21.90 30.73 -25.99
C ASP A 107 -21.55 30.55 -24.47
N LEU A 108 -20.64 31.39 -23.94
CA LEU A 108 -20.28 31.37 -22.54
C LEU A 108 -21.44 31.81 -21.64
N TYR A 109 -22.11 32.88 -22.00
CA TYR A 109 -23.26 33.40 -21.25
C TYR A 109 -24.40 32.38 -21.19
N GLU A 110 -24.74 31.77 -22.33
CA GLU A 110 -25.85 30.82 -22.43
C GLU A 110 -25.59 29.55 -21.62
N ILE A 111 -24.40 28.97 -21.71
CA ILE A 111 -24.09 27.73 -20.97
C ILE A 111 -24.09 27.97 -19.47
N ILE A 112 -23.62 29.14 -19.02
CA ILE A 112 -23.69 29.50 -17.59
C ILE A 112 -25.13 29.74 -17.16
N LYS A 113 -25.90 30.52 -17.93
CA LYS A 113 -27.30 30.87 -17.64
C LYS A 113 -28.19 29.62 -17.50
N GLU A 114 -28.06 28.68 -18.42
CA GLU A 114 -28.82 27.43 -18.33
C GLU A 114 -28.31 26.51 -17.22
N GLY A 115 -26.99 26.48 -16.97
CA GLY A 115 -26.37 25.67 -15.91
C GLY A 115 -26.80 26.12 -14.50
N ILE A 116 -26.86 27.42 -14.22
CA ILE A 116 -27.32 27.94 -12.91
C ILE A 116 -28.83 27.71 -12.67
N ARG A 117 -29.58 27.45 -13.73
CA ARG A 117 -31.01 27.06 -13.67
C ARG A 117 -31.21 25.56 -13.53
N PHE A 118 -30.13 24.78 -13.53
CA PHE A 118 -30.16 23.31 -13.56
C PHE A 118 -30.92 22.71 -14.75
N ASN A 119 -31.00 23.46 -15.87
CA ASN A 119 -31.70 23.02 -17.09
C ASN A 119 -30.77 22.16 -17.97
N PHE A 120 -30.36 21.01 -17.48
CA PHE A 120 -29.44 20.12 -18.19
C PHE A 120 -30.08 19.29 -19.32
N GLU A 121 -31.38 19.38 -19.49
CA GLU A 121 -32.09 18.83 -20.65
C GLU A 121 -31.96 19.73 -21.90
N ASN A 122 -31.50 20.97 -21.72
CA ASN A 122 -31.25 21.88 -22.82
C ASN A 122 -30.18 21.27 -23.77
N PRO A 123 -30.44 21.30 -25.14
CA PRO A 123 -29.48 20.77 -26.12
C PRO A 123 -28.06 21.33 -26.03
N ILE A 124 -27.88 22.50 -25.39
CA ILE A 124 -26.55 23.10 -25.15
C ILE A 124 -25.63 22.17 -24.32
N PHE A 125 -26.18 21.28 -23.51
CA PHE A 125 -25.44 20.31 -22.68
C PHE A 125 -25.24 18.94 -23.36
N ASP A 126 -25.77 18.76 -24.59
CA ASP A 126 -25.53 17.52 -25.33
C ASP A 126 -24.14 17.54 -25.97
N MET A 127 -23.21 16.75 -25.42
CA MET A 127 -21.83 16.67 -25.90
C MET A 127 -21.68 16.31 -27.38
N LYS A 128 -22.68 15.66 -28.00
CA LYS A 128 -22.63 15.22 -29.38
C LYS A 128 -23.30 16.21 -30.36
N ARG A 129 -24.25 17.00 -29.88
CA ARG A 129 -25.11 17.85 -30.72
C ARG A 129 -24.90 19.34 -30.50
N SER A 130 -24.36 19.72 -29.33
CA SER A 130 -24.17 21.14 -29.02
C SER A 130 -23.11 21.78 -29.89
N THR A 131 -23.45 22.97 -30.43
CA THR A 131 -22.52 23.86 -31.13
C THR A 131 -21.88 24.89 -30.22
N ASN A 132 -22.18 24.85 -28.92
CA ASN A 132 -21.60 25.74 -27.92
C ASN A 132 -20.14 25.40 -27.70
N GLU A 133 -19.27 26.38 -27.87
CA GLU A 133 -17.81 26.19 -27.76
C GLU A 133 -17.32 25.79 -26.38
N PHE A 134 -18.10 26.06 -25.34
CA PHE A 134 -17.72 25.78 -23.95
C PHE A 134 -18.16 24.41 -23.45
N ILE A 135 -18.93 23.65 -24.21
CA ILE A 135 -19.39 22.32 -23.79
C ILE A 135 -18.22 21.39 -23.47
N GLY A 136 -17.11 21.46 -24.17
CA GLY A 136 -15.88 20.71 -23.92
C GLY A 136 -14.88 21.40 -22.97
N ARG A 137 -15.19 22.58 -22.45
CA ARG A 137 -14.30 23.37 -21.56
C ARG A 137 -14.76 23.35 -20.11
N SER A 138 -15.00 22.18 -19.60
CA SER A 138 -15.64 21.93 -18.31
C SER A 138 -14.95 22.63 -17.13
N ALA A 139 -13.62 22.74 -17.13
CA ALA A 139 -12.89 23.38 -16.03
C ALA A 139 -13.28 24.85 -15.82
N MET A 140 -13.39 25.63 -16.92
CA MET A 140 -13.78 27.04 -16.85
C MET A 140 -15.27 27.18 -16.51
N VAL A 141 -16.12 26.43 -17.20
CA VAL A 141 -17.57 26.51 -17.01
C VAL A 141 -17.96 26.05 -15.61
N THR A 142 -17.43 24.93 -15.13
CA THR A 142 -17.72 24.44 -13.77
C THR A 142 -17.30 25.46 -12.70
N LYS A 143 -16.13 26.08 -12.85
CA LYS A 143 -15.72 27.16 -11.93
C LYS A 143 -16.68 28.33 -11.92
N LEU A 144 -17.15 28.77 -13.10
CA LEU A 144 -18.11 29.86 -13.23
C LEU A 144 -19.50 29.46 -12.70
N LEU A 145 -19.93 28.22 -12.93
CA LEU A 145 -21.16 27.69 -12.32
C LEU A 145 -21.09 27.71 -10.78
N CYS A 146 -19.98 27.28 -10.18
CA CYS A 146 -19.77 27.38 -8.71
C CYS A 146 -19.86 28.82 -8.22
N ILE A 147 -19.36 29.78 -8.99
CA ILE A 147 -19.36 31.19 -8.60
C ILE A 147 -20.76 31.82 -8.73
N TYR A 148 -21.45 31.58 -9.86
CA TYR A 148 -22.73 32.25 -10.16
C TYR A 148 -23.95 31.55 -9.57
N THR A 149 -23.82 30.34 -9.04
CA THR A 149 -24.95 29.62 -8.43
C THR A 149 -25.03 29.88 -6.94
N GLU A 150 -26.23 30.07 -6.43
CA GLU A 150 -26.47 30.17 -4.98
C GLU A 150 -26.34 28.77 -4.34
N GLY A 151 -25.75 28.70 -3.15
CA GLY A 151 -25.60 27.47 -2.38
C GLY A 151 -24.59 26.46 -2.95
N ASP A 152 -23.74 26.86 -3.86
CA ASP A 152 -22.59 26.09 -4.39
C ASP A 152 -22.90 24.62 -4.79
N PRO A 153 -23.92 24.36 -5.63
CA PRO A 153 -24.34 23.01 -5.98
C PRO A 153 -23.44 22.33 -7.02
N PHE A 154 -22.26 22.87 -7.26
CA PHE A 154 -21.23 22.31 -8.15
C PHE A 154 -19.88 22.22 -7.46
N PHE A 155 -19.09 21.19 -7.80
CA PHE A 155 -17.70 21.15 -7.39
C PHE A 155 -16.81 22.00 -8.27
N GLY A 156 -15.84 22.69 -7.68
CA GLY A 156 -14.80 23.42 -8.42
C GLY A 156 -13.75 22.51 -9.09
N VAL A 157 -14.12 21.30 -9.48
CA VAL A 157 -13.22 20.27 -10.02
C VAL A 157 -13.48 20.04 -11.48
N ASN A 158 -12.40 19.85 -12.27
CA ASN A 158 -12.51 19.45 -13.66
C ASN A 158 -12.91 17.97 -13.77
N ILE A 159 -14.20 17.73 -13.99
CA ILE A 159 -14.80 16.41 -14.07
C ILE A 159 -14.27 15.58 -15.27
N ASN A 160 -13.86 16.21 -16.36
CA ASN A 160 -13.36 15.49 -17.52
C ASN A 160 -12.00 14.84 -17.29
N SER A 161 -11.13 15.44 -16.46
CA SER A 161 -9.85 14.84 -16.09
C SER A 161 -9.99 13.71 -15.08
N GLN A 162 -11.16 13.56 -14.48
CA GLN A 162 -11.45 12.58 -13.43
C GLN A 162 -12.66 11.70 -13.78
N LYS A 163 -12.90 11.51 -15.07
CA LYS A 163 -14.07 10.79 -15.58
C LYS A 163 -14.27 9.42 -14.95
N GLU A 164 -13.20 8.69 -14.73
CA GLU A 164 -13.28 7.34 -14.16
C GLU A 164 -13.61 7.36 -12.67
N PHE A 165 -13.07 8.32 -11.92
CA PHE A 165 -13.45 8.56 -10.54
C PHE A 165 -14.95 8.87 -10.43
N TRP A 166 -15.44 9.79 -11.27
CA TRP A 166 -16.85 10.18 -11.25
C TRP A 166 -17.79 9.07 -11.72
N ASN A 167 -17.38 8.24 -12.67
CA ASN A 167 -18.15 7.07 -13.09
C ASN A 167 -18.31 6.04 -11.96
N HIS A 168 -17.38 5.98 -11.01
CA HIS A 168 -17.49 5.12 -9.85
C HIS A 168 -18.66 5.53 -8.92
N PHE A 169 -18.91 6.83 -8.78
CA PHE A 169 -20.01 7.35 -7.95
C PHE A 169 -21.35 7.43 -8.68
N VAL A 170 -21.33 7.66 -9.97
CA VAL A 170 -22.52 7.81 -10.83
C VAL A 170 -22.60 6.64 -11.80
N SER A 171 -22.54 5.43 -11.25
CA SER A 171 -22.63 4.20 -12.01
C SER A 171 -23.98 4.10 -12.71
N GLN A 172 -24.28 4.73 -13.75
CA GLN A 172 -25.35 4.33 -14.68
C GLN A 172 -25.89 5.42 -15.63
N THR A 173 -25.45 6.68 -15.61
CA THR A 173 -26.00 7.62 -16.59
C THR A 173 -24.92 8.46 -17.22
N ASN A 174 -24.40 8.00 -18.35
CA ASN A 174 -23.72 8.85 -19.35
C ASN A 174 -24.68 9.89 -20.00
N GLN A 175 -25.89 10.02 -19.51
CA GLN A 175 -26.89 10.97 -19.97
C GLN A 175 -26.69 12.32 -19.27
N GLY A 176 -26.56 13.39 -20.00
CA GLY A 176 -26.55 14.76 -19.51
C GLY A 176 -25.20 15.43 -19.32
N GLY A 177 -24.10 14.83 -19.75
CA GLY A 177 -22.77 15.44 -19.77
C GLY A 177 -22.14 15.72 -18.40
N PRO A 178 -20.91 16.33 -18.37
CA PRO A 178 -20.12 16.48 -17.15
C PRO A 178 -20.75 17.44 -16.13
N TYR A 179 -21.55 18.38 -16.56
CA TYR A 179 -22.18 19.37 -15.67
C TYR A 179 -23.31 18.77 -14.85
N LEU A 180 -24.18 17.98 -15.48
CA LEU A 180 -25.22 17.23 -14.78
C LEU A 180 -24.62 16.20 -13.82
N GLN A 181 -23.55 15.52 -14.22
CA GLN A 181 -22.83 14.57 -13.36
C GLN A 181 -22.29 15.27 -12.10
N ASN A 182 -21.64 16.42 -12.26
CA ASN A 182 -21.14 17.22 -11.15
C ASN A 182 -22.27 17.62 -10.17
N HIS A 183 -23.38 18.10 -10.68
CA HIS A 183 -24.54 18.45 -9.85
C HIS A 183 -25.14 17.25 -9.12
N LYS A 184 -25.35 16.12 -9.80
CA LYS A 184 -25.86 14.89 -9.17
C LYS A 184 -24.97 14.34 -8.08
N ILE A 185 -23.65 14.45 -8.23
CA ILE A 185 -22.71 13.99 -7.20
C ILE A 185 -22.86 14.85 -5.96
N ILE A 186 -22.94 16.18 -6.11
CA ILE A 186 -23.08 17.04 -4.92
C ILE A 186 -24.41 16.81 -4.21
N GLU A 187 -25.50 16.64 -4.94
CA GLU A 187 -26.79 16.27 -4.33
C GLU A 187 -26.71 14.96 -3.53
N LEU A 188 -26.05 13.97 -4.11
CA LEU A 188 -25.90 12.67 -3.49
C LEU A 188 -25.06 12.72 -2.21
N VAL A 189 -23.92 13.42 -2.25
CA VAL A 189 -23.00 13.55 -1.12
C VAL A 189 -23.59 14.46 -0.04
N SER A 190 -24.31 15.51 -0.40
CA SER A 190 -25.02 16.37 0.55
C SER A 190 -26.11 15.61 1.32
N LYS A 191 -26.75 14.61 0.71
CA LYS A 191 -27.70 13.71 1.40
C LYS A 191 -27.01 12.81 2.42
N THR A 192 -25.75 12.44 2.16
CA THR A 192 -24.95 11.57 3.04
C THR A 192 -24.32 12.35 4.19
N TYR A 193 -23.96 13.62 3.95
CA TYR A 193 -23.32 14.52 4.92
C TYR A 193 -24.09 15.84 5.04
N PRO A 194 -25.32 15.82 5.55
CA PRO A 194 -26.19 17.00 5.59
C PRO A 194 -25.68 18.12 6.51
N GLU A 195 -24.75 17.83 7.40
CA GLU A 195 -24.12 18.79 8.31
C GLU A 195 -22.98 19.60 7.66
N LEU A 196 -22.55 19.24 6.45
CA LEU A 196 -21.48 19.92 5.75
C LEU A 196 -22.02 20.83 4.65
N GLU A 197 -21.47 22.04 4.58
CA GLU A 197 -21.75 22.94 3.46
C GLU A 197 -21.27 22.35 2.14
N PRO A 198 -22.02 22.52 1.01
CA PRO A 198 -21.66 21.99 -0.30
C PRO A 198 -20.23 22.33 -0.75
N SER A 199 -19.76 23.53 -0.43
CA SER A 199 -18.40 23.98 -0.70
C SER A 199 -17.32 23.14 0.00
N LYS A 200 -17.54 22.77 1.25
CA LYS A 200 -16.64 21.90 2.02
C LYS A 200 -16.65 20.47 1.49
N LEU A 201 -17.83 19.98 1.09
CA LEU A 201 -17.97 18.69 0.42
C LEU A 201 -17.16 18.62 -0.89
N GLY A 202 -17.20 19.70 -1.68
CA GLY A 202 -16.41 19.79 -2.92
C GLY A 202 -14.91 19.65 -2.66
N THR A 203 -14.39 20.30 -1.61
CA THR A 203 -12.97 20.19 -1.22
C THR A 203 -12.62 18.78 -0.76
N MET A 204 -13.44 18.17 0.10
CA MET A 204 -13.25 16.79 0.56
C MET A 204 -13.21 15.79 -0.60
N LEU A 205 -14.16 15.91 -1.52
CA LEU A 205 -14.20 15.02 -2.69
C LEU A 205 -13.04 15.25 -3.65
N PHE A 206 -12.56 16.50 -3.75
CA PHE A 206 -11.38 16.79 -4.55
C PHE A 206 -10.11 16.16 -3.97
N GLU A 207 -9.89 16.25 -2.67
CA GLU A 207 -8.75 15.57 -2.01
C GLU A 207 -8.89 14.04 -2.12
N TYR A 208 -10.09 13.51 -1.93
CA TYR A 208 -10.36 12.10 -2.13
C TYR A 208 -10.15 11.66 -3.58
N SER A 209 -10.55 12.49 -4.56
CA SER A 209 -10.33 12.20 -5.98
C SER A 209 -8.86 12.21 -6.37
N LYS A 210 -8.04 13.06 -5.75
CA LYS A 210 -6.58 13.03 -5.94
C LYS A 210 -6.01 11.70 -5.47
N LEU A 211 -6.32 11.30 -4.24
CA LEU A 211 -5.87 10.02 -3.70
C LEU A 211 -6.34 8.84 -4.57
N PHE A 212 -7.56 8.91 -5.10
CA PHE A 212 -8.09 7.90 -6.03
C PHE A 212 -7.38 7.90 -7.38
N MET A 213 -7.00 9.06 -7.90
CA MET A 213 -6.33 9.21 -9.20
C MET A 213 -4.82 9.03 -9.10
N GLU A 214 -4.17 9.47 -8.02
CA GLU A 214 -2.78 9.16 -7.71
C GLU A 214 -2.59 7.65 -7.59
N ASN A 215 -3.50 6.97 -6.91
CA ASN A 215 -3.58 5.51 -6.90
C ASN A 215 -3.88 4.88 -8.28
N LYS A 216 -4.34 5.66 -9.26
CA LYS A 216 -4.68 5.21 -10.62
C LYS A 216 -3.68 5.63 -11.68
N GLU A 217 -2.97 6.76 -11.53
CA GLU A 217 -1.85 7.16 -12.41
C GLU A 217 -0.63 6.28 -12.14
N ASP A 218 -0.40 5.87 -10.89
CA ASP A 218 0.49 4.75 -10.57
C ASP A 218 -0.03 3.41 -11.15
N ASN A 219 -1.34 3.29 -11.40
CA ASN A 219 -2.01 2.09 -11.93
C ASN A 219 -2.21 2.09 -13.47
N SER A 220 -1.97 3.16 -14.21
CA SER A 220 -2.04 3.11 -15.69
C SER A 220 -0.81 2.45 -16.33
N THR A 221 0.19 2.12 -15.53
CA THR A 221 1.30 1.19 -15.82
C THR A 221 1.39 0.04 -14.81
N MET A 222 0.46 -0.05 -13.85
CA MET A 222 0.43 -1.09 -12.81
C MET A 222 -0.85 -1.94 -12.92
N ASP A 223 -0.63 -3.24 -13.03
CA ASP A 223 -1.54 -4.37 -13.02
C ASP A 223 -2.66 -4.32 -11.97
N SER A 224 -3.78 -4.94 -12.29
CA SER A 224 -4.89 -5.26 -11.37
C SER A 224 -4.42 -5.93 -10.07
N SER A 225 -3.29 -6.65 -10.09
CA SER A 225 -2.65 -7.28 -8.92
C SER A 225 -2.10 -6.25 -7.92
N ASN A 226 -1.53 -5.13 -8.37
CA ASN A 226 -0.96 -4.11 -7.48
C ASN A 226 -2.06 -3.29 -6.75
N ASN A 227 -3.22 -3.07 -7.38
CA ASN A 227 -4.36 -2.43 -6.73
C ASN A 227 -4.91 -3.30 -5.59
N PHE A 228 -4.96 -4.61 -5.79
CA PHE A 228 -5.39 -5.56 -4.78
C PHE A 228 -4.40 -5.62 -3.61
N SER A 229 -3.09 -5.61 -3.87
CA SER A 229 -2.03 -5.52 -2.84
C SER A 229 -2.23 -4.28 -1.96
N HIS A 230 -2.36 -3.11 -2.56
CA HIS A 230 -2.55 -1.85 -1.83
C HIS A 230 -3.82 -1.85 -0.96
N GLN A 231 -4.94 -2.36 -1.46
CA GLN A 231 -6.17 -2.50 -0.66
C GLN A 231 -5.96 -3.40 0.56
N LEU A 232 -5.18 -4.47 0.41
CA LEU A 232 -4.84 -5.38 1.51
C LEU A 232 -3.90 -4.72 2.50
N THR A 233 -2.93 -3.92 2.04
CA THR A 233 -2.06 -3.11 2.89
C THR A 233 -2.86 -2.17 3.77
N GLN A 234 -3.81 -1.42 3.21
CA GLN A 234 -4.71 -0.55 3.96
C GLN A 234 -5.60 -1.32 4.95
N SER A 235 -5.97 -2.54 4.60
CA SER A 235 -6.74 -3.42 5.47
C SER A 235 -5.90 -3.95 6.64
N LEU A 236 -4.64 -4.26 6.40
CA LEU A 236 -3.69 -4.75 7.40
C LEU A 236 -3.36 -3.66 8.42
N LEU A 237 -3.26 -2.40 8.00
CA LEU A 237 -3.13 -1.25 8.91
C LEU A 237 -4.29 -1.11 9.90
N LYS A 238 -5.50 -1.52 9.52
CA LYS A 238 -6.68 -1.50 10.40
C LYS A 238 -6.81 -2.75 11.27
N SER A 239 -6.28 -3.88 10.81
CA SER A 239 -6.32 -5.17 11.51
C SER A 239 -4.95 -5.86 11.32
N PRO A 240 -4.08 -5.88 12.34
CA PRO A 240 -2.66 -6.25 12.19
C PRO A 240 -2.41 -7.74 11.87
N ASN A 241 -3.46 -8.55 11.71
CA ASN A 241 -3.35 -9.96 11.39
C ASN A 241 -4.19 -10.31 10.16
N LEU A 242 -3.56 -10.80 9.10
CA LEU A 242 -4.18 -11.14 7.83
C LEU A 242 -3.85 -12.59 7.45
N ILE A 243 -4.83 -13.32 6.93
CA ILE A 243 -4.61 -14.60 6.25
C ILE A 243 -5.06 -14.50 4.81
N LEU A 244 -4.13 -14.76 3.89
CA LEU A 244 -4.39 -14.94 2.47
C LEU A 244 -4.66 -16.42 2.21
N ARG A 245 -5.89 -16.74 1.83
CA ARG A 245 -6.32 -18.12 1.55
C ARG A 245 -6.71 -18.27 0.08
N GLY A 246 -6.74 -19.49 -0.44
CA GLY A 246 -7.23 -19.78 -1.79
C GLY A 246 -6.56 -20.99 -2.40
N ALA A 247 -6.90 -21.26 -3.66
CA ALA A 247 -6.38 -22.39 -4.42
C ALA A 247 -4.85 -22.36 -4.58
N PRO A 248 -4.20 -23.50 -4.81
CA PRO A 248 -2.77 -23.55 -5.10
C PRO A 248 -2.41 -22.73 -6.34
N GLY A 249 -1.25 -22.06 -6.28
CA GLY A 249 -0.74 -21.31 -7.42
C GLY A 249 -1.41 -19.97 -7.69
N THR A 250 -2.25 -19.45 -6.78
CA THR A 250 -2.87 -18.11 -6.90
C THR A 250 -1.95 -16.95 -6.50
N GLY A 251 -0.67 -17.22 -6.16
CA GLY A 251 0.30 -16.16 -5.85
C GLY A 251 0.22 -15.57 -4.44
N LYS A 252 -0.38 -16.27 -3.46
CA LYS A 252 -0.55 -15.82 -2.07
C LYS A 252 0.75 -15.36 -1.41
N THR A 253 1.80 -16.18 -1.50
CA THR A 253 3.12 -15.87 -0.91
C THR A 253 3.79 -14.67 -1.59
N TYR A 254 3.63 -14.55 -2.90
CA TYR A 254 4.10 -13.36 -3.64
C TYR A 254 3.37 -12.11 -3.16
N LEU A 255 2.04 -12.16 -3.07
CA LEU A 255 1.21 -11.05 -2.59
C LEU A 255 1.55 -10.66 -1.15
N ALA A 256 1.79 -11.64 -0.26
CA ALA A 256 2.23 -11.37 1.11
C ALA A 256 3.54 -10.58 1.15
N LYS A 257 4.52 -10.94 0.29
CA LYS A 257 5.79 -10.22 0.18
C LYS A 257 5.63 -8.81 -0.38
N GLU A 258 4.75 -8.62 -1.38
CA GLU A 258 4.47 -7.27 -1.92
C GLU A 258 3.81 -6.36 -0.88
N ILE A 259 2.82 -6.86 -0.13
CA ILE A 259 2.21 -6.14 0.99
C ILE A 259 3.27 -5.77 2.05
N ALA A 260 4.16 -6.71 2.39
CA ALA A 260 5.22 -6.46 3.36
C ALA A 260 6.19 -5.37 2.88
N LYS A 261 6.63 -5.43 1.63
CA LYS A 261 7.49 -4.40 1.02
C LYS A 261 6.83 -3.02 1.02
N GLU A 262 5.55 -2.95 0.67
CA GLU A 262 4.80 -1.69 0.69
C GLU A 262 4.73 -1.08 2.10
N LEU A 263 4.45 -1.91 3.14
CA LEU A 263 4.37 -1.44 4.53
C LEU A 263 5.70 -1.00 5.13
N THR A 264 6.81 -1.57 4.65
CA THR A 264 8.16 -1.31 5.18
C THR A 264 9.00 -0.41 4.28
N ASP A 265 8.38 0.22 3.25
CA ASP A 265 9.08 1.02 2.23
C ASP A 265 10.26 0.25 1.59
N GLY A 266 10.09 -1.08 1.45
CA GLY A 266 11.09 -1.98 0.87
C GLY A 266 12.25 -2.35 1.81
N ASN A 267 12.18 -2.01 3.10
CA ASN A 267 13.23 -2.35 4.06
C ASN A 267 13.12 -3.82 4.49
N GLU A 268 13.98 -4.66 3.94
CA GLU A 268 14.01 -6.10 4.20
C GLU A 268 14.31 -6.44 5.67
N ASP A 269 15.02 -5.59 6.40
CA ASP A 269 15.30 -5.78 7.83
C ASP A 269 14.05 -5.72 8.71
N GLN A 270 12.97 -5.17 8.20
CA GLN A 270 11.67 -5.07 8.85
C GLN A 270 10.69 -6.18 8.40
N ILE A 271 11.16 -7.13 7.57
CA ILE A 271 10.36 -8.24 7.06
C ILE A 271 10.91 -9.56 7.61
N GLY A 272 10.09 -10.26 8.41
CA GLY A 272 10.36 -11.63 8.85
C GLY A 272 9.63 -12.64 7.95
N PHE A 273 10.22 -13.80 7.72
CA PHE A 273 9.61 -14.86 6.92
C PHE A 273 9.88 -16.24 7.55
N VAL A 274 8.83 -17.04 7.65
CA VAL A 274 8.92 -18.45 8.01
C VAL A 274 7.90 -19.27 7.23
N GLN A 275 8.24 -20.52 6.94
CA GLN A 275 7.29 -21.48 6.38
C GLN A 275 7.00 -22.57 7.42
N PHE A 276 5.73 -22.77 7.75
CA PHE A 276 5.34 -23.82 8.67
C PHE A 276 5.34 -25.20 7.98
N HIS A 277 5.67 -26.21 8.73
CA HIS A 277 5.64 -27.61 8.35
C HIS A 277 5.20 -28.46 9.56
N PRO A 278 4.80 -29.73 9.39
CA PRO A 278 4.22 -30.54 10.48
C PRO A 278 5.10 -30.72 11.73
N SER A 279 6.43 -30.58 11.57
CA SER A 279 7.38 -30.68 12.68
C SER A 279 7.79 -29.32 13.27
N TYR A 280 7.19 -28.22 12.83
CA TYR A 280 7.48 -26.87 13.36
C TYR A 280 6.82 -26.71 14.71
N ASP A 281 7.55 -26.20 15.71
CA ASP A 281 7.06 -26.14 17.08
C ASP A 281 7.34 -24.80 17.79
N TYR A 282 6.95 -24.74 19.07
CA TYR A 282 7.13 -23.58 19.94
C TYR A 282 8.60 -23.17 20.07
N THR A 283 9.52 -24.15 20.11
CA THR A 283 10.94 -23.88 20.29
C THR A 283 11.60 -23.21 19.10
N ASP A 284 11.05 -23.42 17.91
CA ASP A 284 11.51 -22.75 16.70
C ASP A 284 10.96 -21.32 16.59
N PHE A 285 9.74 -21.13 17.10
CA PHE A 285 8.98 -19.89 16.90
C PHE A 285 9.15 -18.87 18.02
N VAL A 286 9.03 -19.34 19.27
CA VAL A 286 9.03 -18.47 20.46
C VAL A 286 10.35 -18.55 21.20
N GLU A 287 10.67 -19.67 21.85
CA GLU A 287 11.92 -19.88 22.55
C GLU A 287 12.09 -21.35 22.93
N GLY A 288 13.31 -21.81 23.10
CA GLY A 288 13.57 -23.19 23.49
C GLY A 288 15.01 -23.48 23.90
N LEU A 289 15.21 -24.62 24.53
CA LEU A 289 16.53 -25.10 24.91
C LEU A 289 17.24 -25.70 23.70
N ARG A 290 18.36 -25.09 23.29
CA ARG A 290 19.18 -25.54 22.15
C ARG A 290 20.52 -26.08 22.63
N PRO A 291 20.99 -27.19 22.05
CA PRO A 291 22.31 -27.71 22.37
C PRO A 291 23.40 -26.80 21.81
N VAL A 292 24.34 -26.38 22.66
CA VAL A 292 25.50 -25.56 22.28
C VAL A 292 26.76 -26.29 22.66
N SER A 293 27.73 -26.42 21.73
CA SER A 293 29.03 -27.01 22.02
C SER A 293 29.93 -26.00 22.75
N ASN A 294 30.52 -26.39 23.85
CA ASN A 294 31.41 -25.54 24.63
C ASN A 294 32.89 -25.57 24.20
N GLY A 295 33.19 -26.07 22.99
CA GLY A 295 34.59 -26.14 22.51
C GLY A 295 35.43 -27.28 23.11
N ASP A 296 35.08 -27.78 24.31
CA ASP A 296 35.73 -28.90 24.99
C ASP A 296 35.05 -30.26 24.74
N GLY A 297 34.13 -30.31 23.77
CA GLY A 297 33.35 -31.50 23.42
C GLY A 297 32.15 -31.76 24.32
N ALA A 298 31.92 -30.96 25.36
CA ALA A 298 30.72 -31.00 26.17
C ALA A 298 29.54 -30.25 25.51
N ILE A 299 28.35 -30.85 25.58
CA ILE A 299 27.10 -30.23 25.09
C ILE A 299 26.41 -29.60 26.33
N GLU A 300 26.11 -28.32 26.20
CA GLU A 300 25.30 -27.57 27.16
C GLU A 300 23.98 -27.15 26.49
N PHE A 301 22.89 -27.20 27.23
CA PHE A 301 21.62 -26.67 26.75
C PHE A 301 21.44 -25.22 27.17
N ARG A 302 21.19 -24.33 26.20
CA ARG A 302 20.92 -22.92 26.45
C ARG A 302 19.57 -22.53 25.93
N LEU A 303 18.91 -21.68 26.70
CA LEU A 303 17.70 -21.03 26.23
C LEU A 303 18.06 -20.05 25.11
N GLN A 304 17.40 -20.19 23.96
CA GLN A 304 17.51 -19.29 22.82
C GLN A 304 16.12 -18.85 22.37
N ASP A 305 16.03 -17.59 22.01
CA ASP A 305 14.81 -17.06 21.42
C ASP A 305 14.56 -17.67 20.03
N GLY A 306 13.30 -17.91 19.71
CA GLY A 306 12.86 -18.34 18.39
C GLY A 306 12.69 -17.16 17.44
N ILE A 307 12.52 -17.47 16.15
CA ILE A 307 12.54 -16.47 15.07
C ILE A 307 11.50 -15.35 15.26
N PHE A 308 10.33 -15.65 15.79
CA PHE A 308 9.27 -14.64 15.98
C PHE A 308 9.52 -13.77 17.20
N LYS A 309 10.04 -14.35 18.28
CA LYS A 309 10.38 -13.60 19.49
C LYS A 309 11.54 -12.64 19.24
N ASP A 310 12.60 -13.08 18.56
CA ASP A 310 13.71 -12.24 18.11
C ASP A 310 13.22 -11.07 17.22
N PHE A 311 12.31 -11.37 16.28
CA PHE A 311 11.73 -10.37 15.41
C PHE A 311 10.92 -9.31 16.17
N CYS A 312 10.11 -9.74 17.15
CA CYS A 312 9.35 -8.82 18.00
C CYS A 312 10.28 -7.97 18.89
N GLN A 313 11.37 -8.55 19.39
CA GLN A 313 12.35 -7.79 20.16
C GLN A 313 13.01 -6.70 19.32
N LYS A 314 13.41 -7.03 18.09
CA LYS A 314 13.96 -6.07 17.13
C LYS A 314 12.97 -4.94 16.81
N ALA A 315 11.68 -5.28 16.62
CA ALA A 315 10.62 -4.30 16.40
C ALA A 315 10.42 -3.37 17.60
N LYS A 316 10.48 -3.91 18.83
CA LYS A 316 10.38 -3.15 20.09
C LYS A 316 11.55 -2.17 20.24
N GLU A 317 12.77 -2.61 20.01
CA GLU A 317 13.98 -1.79 20.15
C GLU A 317 14.01 -0.64 19.16
N THR A 318 13.53 -0.88 17.94
CA THR A 318 13.52 0.12 16.87
C THR A 318 12.45 1.20 17.04
N GLN A 319 11.45 0.98 17.90
CA GLN A 319 10.45 2.00 18.25
C GLN A 319 10.99 3.11 19.16
N LEU A 320 12.11 2.90 19.82
CA LEU A 320 12.61 3.82 20.81
C LEU A 320 13.41 4.95 20.14
N ILE A 321 12.92 6.20 20.24
CA ILE A 321 13.56 7.39 19.67
C ILE A 321 13.99 8.36 20.78
N GLY A 322 14.93 9.24 20.45
CA GLY A 322 15.39 10.32 21.32
C GLY A 322 16.35 9.88 22.41
N GLY A 323 16.72 8.59 22.44
CA GLY A 323 17.75 8.05 23.30
C GLY A 323 19.17 8.29 22.74
N GLN A 324 20.16 8.09 23.61
CA GLN A 324 21.55 8.04 23.22
C GLN A 324 22.15 6.77 23.80
N ASP A 325 22.44 5.83 22.92
CA ASP A 325 23.09 4.56 23.22
C ASP A 325 24.04 4.21 22.06
N ASN A 326 25.32 4.16 22.37
CA ASN A 326 26.35 3.70 21.43
C ASN A 326 27.27 2.67 22.10
N PHE A 327 26.69 1.89 23.00
CA PHE A 327 27.44 0.89 23.76
C PHE A 327 28.03 -0.18 22.86
N ASP A 328 27.25 -0.74 21.96
CA ASP A 328 27.68 -1.85 21.11
C ASP A 328 28.83 -1.42 20.19
N GLU A 329 28.74 -0.24 19.58
CA GLU A 329 29.81 0.32 18.72
C GLU A 329 31.12 0.52 19.52
N ALA A 330 31.01 1.05 20.73
CA ALA A 330 32.16 1.25 21.61
C ALA A 330 32.72 -0.08 22.12
N TRP A 331 31.85 -1.03 22.43
CA TRP A 331 32.20 -2.37 22.90
C TRP A 331 32.94 -3.16 21.81
N ASP A 332 32.39 -3.23 20.60
CA ASP A 332 33.00 -3.93 19.47
C ASP A 332 34.37 -3.34 19.10
N SER A 333 34.48 -2.01 19.09
CA SER A 333 35.74 -1.32 18.88
C SER A 333 36.77 -1.68 19.96
N TYR A 334 36.33 -1.87 21.20
CA TYR A 334 37.20 -2.27 22.29
C TYR A 334 37.63 -3.73 22.19
N LEU A 335 36.72 -4.64 21.84
CA LEU A 335 37.06 -6.05 21.60
C LEU A 335 38.07 -6.20 20.46
N GLU A 336 37.86 -5.46 19.36
CA GLU A 336 38.78 -5.44 18.23
C GLU A 336 40.17 -4.94 18.64
N TYR A 337 40.22 -3.85 19.41
CA TYR A 337 41.45 -3.33 19.95
C TYR A 337 42.20 -4.39 20.80
N ILE A 338 41.54 -5.06 21.74
CA ILE A 338 42.13 -6.08 22.60
C ILE A 338 42.62 -7.28 21.78
N ASN A 339 41.90 -7.68 20.74
CA ASN A 339 42.27 -8.79 19.86
C ASN A 339 43.52 -8.54 19.03
N VAL A 340 43.76 -7.28 18.64
CA VAL A 340 44.87 -6.88 17.77
C VAL A 340 46.07 -6.32 18.56
N ALA A 341 45.89 -5.93 19.83
CA ALA A 341 46.91 -5.35 20.66
C ALA A 341 48.05 -6.33 20.92
N GLU A 342 49.30 -5.91 20.64
CA GLU A 342 50.50 -6.69 20.99
C GLU A 342 50.78 -6.69 22.50
N GLU A 343 50.30 -5.67 23.22
CA GLU A 343 50.48 -5.51 24.67
C GLU A 343 49.16 -5.89 25.41
N LYS A 344 49.36 -6.45 26.63
CA LYS A 344 48.22 -6.78 27.51
C LYS A 344 47.48 -5.53 27.97
N GLU A 345 46.18 -5.48 27.81
CA GLU A 345 45.32 -4.41 28.36
C GLU A 345 45.07 -4.63 29.85
N TYR A 346 45.81 -3.94 30.69
CA TYR A 346 45.72 -4.07 32.16
C TYR A 346 44.58 -3.24 32.74
N ILE A 347 43.68 -3.88 33.53
CA ILE A 347 42.64 -3.21 34.31
C ILE A 347 43.06 -2.93 35.76
N THR A 348 44.07 -3.66 36.24
CA THR A 348 44.75 -3.42 37.51
C THR A 348 46.26 -3.70 37.30
N LYS A 349 47.07 -3.50 38.35
CA LYS A 349 48.53 -3.77 38.27
C LYS A 349 48.88 -5.25 37.99
N THR A 350 47.94 -6.18 38.20
CA THR A 350 48.19 -7.62 38.13
C THR A 350 47.11 -8.39 37.36
N SER A 351 46.13 -7.71 36.82
CA SER A 351 45.08 -8.32 36.02
C SER A 351 44.89 -7.61 34.68
N TYR A 352 44.73 -8.38 33.61
CA TYR A 352 44.58 -7.92 32.25
C TYR A 352 43.37 -8.56 31.56
N LEU A 353 42.92 -7.94 30.49
CA LEU A 353 41.80 -8.41 29.67
C LEU A 353 42.28 -9.21 28.47
N SER A 354 41.50 -10.19 28.09
CA SER A 354 41.54 -10.86 26.78
C SER A 354 40.11 -11.09 26.27
N VAL A 355 39.95 -11.34 25.00
CA VAL A 355 38.65 -11.72 24.43
C VAL A 355 38.57 -13.25 24.41
N ASN A 356 37.48 -13.82 24.92
CA ASN A 356 37.26 -15.25 24.88
C ASN A 356 36.52 -15.67 23.61
N SER A 357 36.40 -16.99 23.37
CA SER A 357 35.73 -17.58 22.22
C SER A 357 34.24 -17.19 22.07
N ARG A 358 33.64 -16.57 23.09
CA ARG A 358 32.24 -16.10 23.09
C ARG A 358 32.11 -14.61 22.90
N GLN A 359 33.17 -13.93 22.43
CA GLN A 359 33.22 -12.48 22.26
C GLN A 359 32.92 -11.69 23.54
N ASN A 360 33.20 -12.27 24.72
CA ASN A 360 33.17 -11.59 26.00
C ASN A 360 34.58 -11.27 26.48
N LEU A 361 34.70 -10.26 27.35
CA LEU A 361 35.95 -9.97 28.03
C LEU A 361 36.23 -11.02 29.10
N SER A 362 37.46 -11.48 29.19
CA SER A 362 37.97 -12.32 30.26
C SER A 362 39.03 -11.58 31.06
N VAL A 363 38.86 -11.53 32.36
CA VAL A 363 39.84 -10.97 33.28
C VAL A 363 40.82 -12.07 33.68
N ASN A 364 42.08 -11.90 33.35
CA ASN A 364 43.17 -12.84 33.65
C ASN A 364 44.14 -12.23 34.64
N TYR A 365 44.91 -13.07 35.32
CA TYR A 365 45.91 -12.65 36.31
C TYR A 365 47.30 -13.07 35.92
N ASP A 366 48.32 -12.21 36.16
CA ASP A 366 49.71 -12.53 35.89
C ASP A 366 50.22 -13.70 36.74
N SER A 367 49.58 -13.96 37.87
CA SER A 367 49.88 -15.08 38.79
C SER A 367 49.48 -16.46 38.24
N GLY A 368 48.79 -16.54 37.09
CA GLY A 368 48.30 -17.80 36.54
C GLY A 368 47.05 -18.36 37.22
N VAL A 369 46.47 -17.63 38.18
CA VAL A 369 45.18 -18.01 38.79
C VAL A 369 44.09 -17.96 37.71
N PRO A 370 43.16 -18.93 37.67
CA PRO A 370 42.06 -18.91 36.73
C PRO A 370 41.31 -17.58 36.74
N GLY A 371 41.11 -17.01 35.56
CA GLY A 371 40.38 -15.78 35.38
C GLY A 371 38.87 -15.99 35.35
N TRP A 372 38.13 -14.94 35.19
CA TRP A 372 36.69 -14.95 35.08
C TRP A 372 36.19 -14.16 33.89
N SER A 373 35.03 -14.53 33.37
CA SER A 373 34.43 -13.83 32.21
C SER A 373 33.59 -12.65 32.70
N LEU A 374 33.76 -11.48 32.05
CA LEU A 374 32.94 -10.29 32.24
C LEU A 374 31.94 -10.19 31.08
N PRO A 375 30.67 -10.54 31.30
CA PRO A 375 29.67 -10.48 30.22
C PRO A 375 29.41 -9.04 29.78
N SER A 376 29.28 -8.83 28.47
CA SER A 376 28.91 -7.53 27.90
C SER A 376 27.59 -7.00 28.45
N LYS A 377 26.62 -7.91 28.62
CA LYS A 377 25.30 -7.61 29.18
C LYS A 377 25.39 -6.99 30.60
N TYR A 378 26.29 -7.48 31.45
CA TYR A 378 26.49 -6.89 32.77
C TYR A 378 27.03 -5.47 32.69
N VAL A 379 28.00 -5.24 31.80
CA VAL A 379 28.60 -3.91 31.58
C VAL A 379 27.59 -2.95 30.99
N TYR A 380 26.73 -3.43 30.12
CA TYR A 380 25.63 -2.67 29.54
C TYR A 380 24.60 -2.26 30.60
N GLU A 381 24.17 -3.17 31.48
CA GLU A 381 23.24 -2.80 32.55
C GLU A 381 23.86 -1.78 33.53
N LEU A 382 25.18 -1.89 33.81
CA LEU A 382 25.91 -0.92 34.61
C LEU A 382 26.08 0.43 33.89
N TYR A 383 26.11 0.43 32.57
CA TYR A 383 26.11 1.64 31.73
C TYR A 383 24.77 2.38 31.82
N LYS A 384 23.65 1.63 31.75
CA LYS A 384 22.28 2.20 31.87
C LYS A 384 22.00 2.71 33.29
N ASP A 385 22.38 1.94 34.31
CA ASP A 385 22.17 2.29 35.70
C ASP A 385 23.48 2.12 36.50
N LYS A 386 24.07 3.26 36.89
CA LYS A 386 25.29 3.30 37.71
C LYS A 386 25.17 2.58 39.05
N ASN A 387 23.93 2.35 39.53
CA ASN A 387 23.61 1.66 40.78
C ASN A 387 23.30 0.16 40.59
N TYR A 388 23.34 -0.34 39.37
CA TYR A 388 23.10 -1.75 39.08
C TYR A 388 24.01 -2.64 39.95
N ASN A 389 23.41 -3.59 40.70
CA ASN A 389 24.08 -4.32 41.74
C ASN A 389 23.74 -5.83 41.81
N LYS A 390 23.14 -6.39 40.76
CA LYS A 390 22.72 -7.81 40.79
C LYS A 390 23.89 -8.81 40.93
N GLN A 391 25.14 -8.40 40.64
CA GLN A 391 26.35 -9.25 40.76
C GLN A 391 27.54 -8.40 41.19
N GLU A 392 27.71 -8.20 42.48
CA GLU A 392 28.72 -7.32 43.07
C GLU A 392 30.16 -7.71 42.68
N TYR A 393 30.38 -8.97 42.33
CA TYR A 393 31.67 -9.52 41.88
C TYR A 393 32.18 -8.86 40.58
N TYR A 394 31.29 -8.53 39.64
CA TYR A 394 31.65 -7.89 38.35
C TYR A 394 31.79 -6.38 38.44
N LYS A 395 31.37 -5.76 39.53
CA LYS A 395 31.18 -4.30 39.63
C LYS A 395 32.46 -3.52 39.44
N SER A 396 33.58 -3.94 40.00
CA SER A 396 34.84 -3.21 39.85
C SER A 396 35.39 -3.31 38.42
N GLY A 397 35.41 -4.53 37.86
CA GLY A 397 35.84 -4.76 36.48
C GLY A 397 34.97 -4.03 35.47
N GLY A 398 33.64 -4.12 35.62
CA GLY A 398 32.69 -3.44 34.76
C GLY A 398 32.81 -1.92 34.77
N LYS A 399 33.02 -1.32 35.96
CA LYS A 399 33.27 0.13 36.04
C LYS A 399 34.56 0.56 35.33
N THR A 400 35.66 -0.21 35.51
CA THR A 400 36.92 0.10 34.82
C THR A 400 36.79 -0.01 33.31
N VAL A 401 36.07 -1.01 32.82
CA VAL A 401 35.79 -1.18 31.41
C VAL A 401 34.93 0.00 30.88
N LEU A 402 33.87 0.40 31.58
CA LEU A 402 33.06 1.55 31.20
C LEU A 402 33.85 2.85 31.15
N GLU A 403 34.75 3.09 32.08
CA GLU A 403 35.63 4.26 32.04
C GLU A 403 36.58 4.23 30.84
N THR A 404 37.10 3.05 30.50
CA THR A 404 37.94 2.88 29.30
C THR A 404 37.16 3.14 28.02
N LEU A 405 35.95 2.57 27.93
CA LEU A 405 35.07 2.80 26.79
C LEU A 405 34.76 4.29 26.62
N ARG A 406 34.47 5.01 27.71
CA ARG A 406 34.24 6.47 27.64
C ARG A 406 35.47 7.27 27.21
N LYS A 407 36.62 6.93 27.75
CA LYS A 407 37.86 7.71 27.51
C LYS A 407 38.49 7.44 26.15
N ARG A 408 38.40 6.21 25.65
CA ARG A 408 39.20 5.77 24.47
C ARG A 408 38.34 5.37 23.27
N PHE A 409 37.09 4.92 23.48
CA PHE A 409 36.25 4.36 22.45
C PHE A 409 34.95 5.17 22.23
N GLY A 410 34.88 6.38 22.76
CA GLY A 410 33.82 7.34 22.45
C GLY A 410 32.46 6.99 23.03
N LEU A 411 32.39 6.11 24.07
CA LEU A 411 31.13 5.79 24.74
C LEU A 411 30.54 7.07 25.35
N LYS A 412 29.35 7.42 24.91
CA LYS A 412 28.59 8.58 25.39
C LYS A 412 27.81 8.22 26.65
N ASP A 413 27.24 9.22 27.34
CA ASP A 413 26.33 8.92 28.44
C ASP A 413 25.03 8.34 27.92
N TYR A 414 24.52 7.31 28.62
CA TYR A 414 23.24 6.71 28.30
C TYR A 414 22.11 7.71 28.53
N VAL A 415 21.28 7.89 27.52
CA VAL A 415 20.01 8.63 27.60
C VAL A 415 18.90 7.66 27.23
N SER A 416 18.02 7.39 28.17
CA SER A 416 16.85 6.55 27.89
C SER A 416 16.03 7.17 26.77
N PRO A 417 15.60 6.36 25.79
CA PRO A 417 14.63 6.82 24.80
C PRO A 417 13.37 7.33 25.50
N THR A 418 12.89 8.49 25.08
CA THR A 418 11.72 9.15 25.67
C THR A 418 10.51 9.17 24.76
N GLU A 419 10.70 8.86 23.49
CA GLU A 419 9.66 8.85 22.48
C GLU A 419 9.57 7.50 21.79
N ILE A 420 8.36 7.14 21.38
CA ILE A 420 8.07 5.91 20.65
C ILE A 420 7.78 6.28 19.19
N ASP A 421 8.58 5.76 18.26
CA ASP A 421 8.32 5.84 16.82
C ASP A 421 7.25 4.82 16.43
N THR A 422 6.03 5.28 16.24
CA THR A 422 4.91 4.43 15.78
C THR A 422 4.89 4.26 14.25
N ASP A 423 5.73 4.98 13.52
CA ASP A 423 5.70 4.98 12.04
C ASP A 423 6.49 3.81 11.44
N LYS A 424 7.49 3.29 12.15
CA LYS A 424 8.23 2.09 11.72
C LYS A 424 7.40 0.82 11.87
N LYS A 425 7.08 0.20 10.75
CA LYS A 425 6.25 -1.01 10.69
C LYS A 425 7.11 -2.24 10.42
N PHE A 426 6.79 -3.34 11.07
CA PHE A 426 7.43 -4.63 10.93
C PHE A 426 6.41 -5.66 10.46
N VAL A 427 6.74 -6.45 9.46
CA VAL A 427 5.82 -7.44 8.89
C VAL A 427 6.41 -8.84 9.01
N PHE A 428 5.70 -9.73 9.69
CA PHE A 428 6.08 -11.14 9.81
C PHE A 428 5.18 -12.02 8.94
N ILE A 429 5.78 -12.70 7.97
CA ILE A 429 5.08 -13.57 7.03
C ILE A 429 5.21 -15.02 7.50
N ILE A 430 4.08 -15.71 7.64
CA ILE A 430 4.00 -17.14 7.96
C ILE A 430 3.40 -17.86 6.75
N ASP A 431 4.26 -18.46 5.94
CA ASP A 431 3.82 -19.22 4.78
C ASP A 431 3.31 -20.60 5.19
N GLU A 432 2.25 -21.09 4.54
CA GLU A 432 1.58 -22.35 4.86
C GLU A 432 1.21 -22.47 6.36
N ILE A 433 0.63 -21.41 6.93
CA ILE A 433 0.35 -21.29 8.36
C ILE A 433 -0.49 -22.45 8.91
N ASN A 434 -1.33 -23.06 8.08
CA ASN A 434 -2.18 -24.20 8.44
C ASN A 434 -1.44 -25.55 8.45
N ARG A 435 -0.17 -25.65 7.99
CA ARG A 435 0.59 -26.90 8.03
C ARG A 435 1.21 -27.23 9.37
N GLY A 436 1.22 -26.27 10.31
CA GLY A 436 1.66 -26.47 11.68
C GLY A 436 0.50 -26.47 12.69
N GLU A 437 0.68 -27.09 13.83
CA GLU A 437 -0.25 -27.01 14.95
C GLU A 437 -0.19 -25.61 15.61
N ILE A 438 -0.94 -24.64 15.06
CA ILE A 438 -0.85 -23.22 15.39
C ILE A 438 -0.94 -22.96 16.90
N SER A 439 -1.88 -23.62 17.61
CA SER A 439 -2.05 -23.48 19.04
C SER A 439 -0.83 -23.95 19.86
N LYS A 440 -0.10 -24.95 19.38
CA LYS A 440 1.16 -25.38 19.96
C LYS A 440 2.29 -24.41 19.67
N ILE A 441 2.39 -23.95 18.43
CA ILE A 441 3.48 -23.08 17.97
C ILE A 441 3.42 -21.72 18.67
N PHE A 442 2.22 -21.13 18.78
CA PHE A 442 2.03 -19.84 19.43
C PHE A 442 1.98 -19.93 20.96
N GLY A 443 1.55 -21.06 21.52
CA GLY A 443 1.43 -21.23 22.97
C GLY A 443 0.65 -20.08 23.63
N GLU A 444 1.23 -19.49 24.69
CA GLU A 444 0.65 -18.35 25.41
C GLU A 444 0.59 -17.06 24.59
N LEU A 445 1.36 -16.93 23.51
CA LEU A 445 1.27 -15.79 22.58
C LEU A 445 -0.08 -15.72 21.89
N PHE A 446 -0.88 -16.77 22.00
CA PHE A 446 -2.25 -16.82 21.55
C PHE A 446 -3.10 -15.68 22.13
N PHE A 447 -2.78 -15.24 23.35
CA PHE A 447 -3.37 -14.06 23.97
C PHE A 447 -2.86 -12.76 23.34
N SER A 448 -1.55 -12.62 23.20
CA SER A 448 -0.89 -11.40 22.72
C SER A 448 -1.11 -11.13 21.23
N ILE A 449 -1.45 -12.14 20.42
CA ILE A 449 -1.68 -11.98 18.99
C ILE A 449 -3.00 -11.25 18.67
N ASP A 450 -3.95 -11.25 19.61
CA ASP A 450 -5.24 -10.57 19.46
C ASP A 450 -4.98 -9.05 19.25
N PRO A 451 -5.54 -8.43 18.23
CA PRO A 451 -5.37 -7.00 17.96
C PRO A 451 -5.66 -6.10 19.17
N GLY A 452 -6.61 -6.50 20.01
CA GLY A 452 -6.96 -5.79 21.24
C GLY A 452 -5.92 -5.86 22.35
N TYR A 453 -4.98 -6.81 22.29
CA TYR A 453 -3.98 -7.09 23.32
C TYR A 453 -2.54 -6.92 22.81
N ARG A 454 -2.32 -6.11 21.76
CA ARG A 454 -0.97 -5.74 21.31
C ARG A 454 -0.30 -4.79 22.31
N GLY A 455 1.04 -4.83 22.41
CA GLY A 455 1.80 -4.03 23.35
C GLY A 455 1.78 -4.58 24.78
N GLU A 456 2.20 -3.78 25.74
CA GLU A 456 2.38 -4.19 27.15
C GLU A 456 1.13 -4.77 27.83
N LYS A 457 -0.08 -4.31 27.43
CA LYS A 457 -1.36 -4.83 27.95
C LYS A 457 -1.60 -6.31 27.63
N GLY A 458 -0.91 -6.84 26.63
CA GLY A 458 -0.95 -8.25 26.23
C GLY A 458 0.27 -9.05 26.67
N SER A 459 1.03 -8.56 27.64
CA SER A 459 2.23 -9.25 28.14
C SER A 459 1.91 -10.61 28.76
N VAL A 460 2.68 -11.62 28.38
CA VAL A 460 2.59 -13.00 28.87
C VAL A 460 3.92 -13.49 29.41
N SER A 461 3.87 -14.43 30.37
CA SER A 461 5.05 -15.18 30.77
C SER A 461 5.20 -16.35 29.80
N THR A 462 6.36 -16.47 29.16
CA THR A 462 6.67 -17.54 28.22
C THR A 462 6.86 -18.87 28.92
N GLN A 463 6.80 -19.99 28.20
CA GLN A 463 6.92 -21.34 28.74
C GLN A 463 8.21 -21.54 29.52
N TYR A 464 9.31 -20.90 29.14
CA TYR A 464 10.61 -20.97 29.77
C TYR A 464 10.97 -19.74 30.62
N ALA A 465 9.97 -18.93 31.02
CA ALA A 465 10.19 -17.70 31.78
C ALA A 465 11.02 -17.89 33.07
N ASN A 466 10.92 -19.06 33.70
CA ASN A 466 11.72 -19.41 34.88
C ASN A 466 13.23 -19.57 34.62
N LEU A 467 13.64 -19.65 33.33
CA LEU A 467 15.05 -19.71 32.92
C LEU A 467 15.59 -18.35 32.45
N HIS A 468 14.76 -17.35 32.41
CA HIS A 468 15.17 -16.00 32.05
C HIS A 468 15.93 -15.36 33.23
N GLU A 469 16.89 -14.50 32.91
CA GLU A 469 17.64 -13.73 33.90
C GLU A 469 16.82 -12.58 34.51
N THR A 470 15.72 -12.20 33.86
CA THR A 470 14.82 -11.11 34.25
C THR A 470 13.38 -11.60 34.31
N ASP A 471 12.54 -10.95 35.13
CA ASP A 471 11.10 -11.22 35.20
C ASP A 471 10.31 -10.51 34.07
N GLU A 472 10.98 -10.08 33.01
CA GLU A 472 10.35 -9.37 31.90
C GLU A 472 9.40 -10.29 31.13
N LYS A 473 8.16 -9.85 31.00
CA LYS A 473 7.15 -10.55 30.22
C LYS A 473 7.28 -10.20 28.75
N PHE A 474 6.98 -11.17 27.91
CA PHE A 474 6.97 -10.97 26.46
C PHE A 474 5.62 -10.43 25.98
N TYR A 475 5.63 -9.54 24.99
CA TYR A 475 4.46 -9.09 24.26
C TYR A 475 4.78 -8.85 22.77
N ILE A 476 3.75 -8.89 21.94
CA ILE A 476 3.88 -8.56 20.52
C ILE A 476 3.68 -7.05 20.37
N PRO A 477 4.69 -6.29 19.86
CA PRO A 477 4.59 -4.84 19.68
C PRO A 477 3.45 -4.40 18.76
N GLU A 478 2.94 -3.20 18.96
CA GLU A 478 1.82 -2.65 18.17
C GLU A 478 2.18 -2.40 16.70
N ASN A 479 3.45 -2.18 16.39
CA ASN A 479 3.99 -2.00 15.04
C ASN A 479 4.31 -3.30 14.29
N VAL A 480 4.02 -4.47 14.87
CA VAL A 480 4.21 -5.78 14.26
C VAL A 480 2.92 -6.23 13.59
N TYR A 481 2.98 -6.46 12.29
CA TYR A 481 1.90 -6.98 11.46
C TYR A 481 2.20 -8.43 11.07
N ILE A 482 1.16 -9.27 11.00
CA ILE A 482 1.32 -10.70 10.68
C ILE A 482 0.50 -11.03 9.44
N ILE A 483 1.15 -11.66 8.47
CA ILE A 483 0.49 -12.16 7.26
C ILE A 483 0.70 -13.67 7.18
N GLY A 484 -0.38 -14.45 7.26
CA GLY A 484 -0.36 -15.88 7.00
C GLY A 484 -0.80 -16.18 5.57
N THR A 485 -0.25 -17.23 4.96
CA THR A 485 -0.81 -17.82 3.72
C THR A 485 -1.29 -19.24 3.99
N MET A 486 -2.36 -19.67 3.32
CA MET A 486 -2.85 -21.04 3.43
C MET A 486 -3.52 -21.51 2.14
N ASN A 487 -3.41 -22.82 1.88
CA ASN A 487 -4.17 -23.48 0.82
C ASN A 487 -5.46 -24.08 1.40
N ASP A 488 -6.60 -23.77 0.76
CA ASP A 488 -7.92 -24.20 1.25
C ASP A 488 -8.18 -25.69 1.10
N ILE A 489 -7.50 -26.35 0.15
CA ILE A 489 -7.73 -27.78 -0.19
C ILE A 489 -6.78 -28.75 0.49
N ASP A 490 -5.88 -28.29 1.32
CA ASP A 490 -4.91 -29.16 2.00
C ASP A 490 -5.62 -30.01 3.07
N ARG A 491 -6.07 -31.22 2.69
CA ARG A 491 -6.86 -32.15 3.53
C ARG A 491 -6.06 -32.73 4.69
N SER A 492 -4.75 -32.62 4.66
CA SER A 492 -3.84 -33.18 5.68
C SER A 492 -3.65 -32.29 6.89
N VAL A 493 -4.37 -31.16 6.97
CA VAL A 493 -4.10 -30.08 7.91
C VAL A 493 -5.30 -29.88 8.84
N ASP A 494 -5.00 -29.66 10.12
CA ASP A 494 -6.01 -29.32 11.11
C ASP A 494 -6.75 -28.02 10.75
N THR A 495 -8.06 -28.05 10.92
CA THR A 495 -8.89 -26.85 10.72
C THR A 495 -8.49 -25.76 11.68
N PHE A 496 -8.35 -24.55 11.18
CA PHE A 496 -8.15 -23.37 12.02
C PHE A 496 -9.16 -23.35 13.19
N ASP A 497 -8.67 -23.36 14.40
CA ASP A 497 -9.45 -23.22 15.62
C ASP A 497 -10.30 -21.93 15.56
N PHE A 498 -11.54 -22.00 16.03
CA PHE A 498 -12.44 -20.83 16.11
C PHE A 498 -11.83 -19.66 16.89
N ALA A 499 -10.99 -19.95 17.89
CA ALA A 499 -10.29 -18.93 18.65
C ALA A 499 -9.26 -18.17 17.80
N MET A 500 -8.58 -18.84 16.85
CA MET A 500 -7.69 -18.19 15.88
C MET A 500 -8.45 -17.42 14.83
N ARG A 501 -9.58 -17.95 14.33
CA ARG A 501 -10.38 -17.28 13.29
C ARG A 501 -10.78 -15.86 13.66
N ARG A 502 -11.10 -15.59 14.90
CA ARG A 502 -11.49 -14.25 15.37
C ARG A 502 -10.32 -13.25 15.45
N ARG A 503 -9.07 -13.75 15.49
CA ARG A 503 -7.86 -12.92 15.62
C ARG A 503 -7.25 -12.52 14.29
N PHE A 504 -7.67 -13.18 13.22
CA PHE A 504 -7.19 -12.91 11.87
C PHE A 504 -8.34 -12.49 10.96
N ARG A 505 -8.02 -11.60 10.05
CA ARG A 505 -8.87 -11.30 8.90
C ARG A 505 -8.52 -12.27 7.78
N PHE A 506 -9.51 -12.95 7.23
CA PHE A 506 -9.34 -13.86 6.12
C PHE A 506 -9.71 -13.18 4.81
N VAL A 507 -8.82 -13.27 3.84
CA VAL A 507 -9.03 -12.74 2.48
C VAL A 507 -8.75 -13.86 1.48
N GLU A 508 -9.71 -14.05 0.58
CA GLU A 508 -9.57 -15.01 -0.50
C GLU A 508 -8.79 -14.42 -1.66
N VAL A 509 -7.77 -15.15 -2.13
CA VAL A 509 -6.96 -14.83 -3.30
C VAL A 509 -7.39 -15.78 -4.42
N THR A 510 -8.29 -15.31 -5.28
CA THR A 510 -8.85 -16.11 -6.36
C THR A 510 -7.91 -16.19 -7.56
N ALA A 511 -8.04 -17.26 -8.37
CA ALA A 511 -7.27 -17.40 -9.60
C ALA A 511 -7.57 -16.25 -10.59
N GLU A 512 -8.83 -15.86 -10.74
CA GLU A 512 -9.24 -14.75 -11.61
C GLU A 512 -8.68 -13.40 -11.14
N GLY A 513 -8.69 -13.14 -9.82
CA GLY A 513 -8.13 -11.89 -9.27
C GLY A 513 -6.62 -11.72 -9.49
N GLN A 514 -5.91 -12.82 -9.78
CA GLN A 514 -4.46 -12.83 -10.00
C GLN A 514 -4.06 -13.16 -11.44
N VAL A 515 -5.02 -13.28 -12.35
CA VAL A 515 -4.78 -13.64 -13.75
C VAL A 515 -3.87 -12.63 -14.46
N GLY A 516 -3.87 -11.37 -14.02
CA GLY A 516 -3.02 -10.30 -14.55
C GLY A 516 -1.51 -10.55 -14.41
N MET A 517 -1.09 -11.45 -13.51
CA MET A 517 0.34 -11.83 -13.43
C MET A 517 0.87 -12.44 -14.73
N LEU A 518 -0.01 -13.04 -15.55
CA LEU A 518 0.38 -13.64 -16.82
C LEU A 518 0.78 -12.57 -17.85
N ASP A 519 0.23 -11.35 -17.79
CA ASP A 519 0.57 -10.27 -18.73
C ASP A 519 2.04 -9.88 -18.63
N LYS A 520 2.53 -9.73 -17.41
CA LYS A 520 3.93 -9.35 -17.16
C LYS A 520 4.92 -10.42 -17.61
N GLU A 521 4.54 -11.68 -17.44
CA GLU A 521 5.46 -12.78 -17.49
C GLU A 521 5.45 -13.52 -18.83
N LEU A 522 4.29 -13.59 -19.51
CA LEU A 522 4.14 -14.38 -20.74
C LEU A 522 4.04 -13.53 -22.01
N ASN A 523 3.95 -12.21 -21.91
CA ASN A 523 3.89 -11.28 -23.06
C ASN A 523 2.83 -11.70 -24.10
N ILE A 524 3.25 -12.02 -25.34
CA ILE A 524 2.34 -12.40 -26.44
C ILE A 524 1.53 -13.68 -26.18
N HIS A 525 1.95 -14.53 -25.25
CA HIS A 525 1.25 -15.78 -24.89
C HIS A 525 0.24 -15.58 -23.74
N ALA A 526 0.19 -14.39 -23.15
CA ALA A 526 -0.63 -14.12 -21.96
C ALA A 526 -2.12 -14.31 -22.23
N GLU A 527 -2.66 -13.82 -23.33
CA GLU A 527 -4.10 -13.88 -23.63
C GLU A 527 -4.56 -15.32 -23.86
N GLU A 528 -3.81 -16.12 -24.58
CA GLU A 528 -4.11 -17.54 -24.77
C GLU A 528 -4.08 -18.28 -23.42
N ALA A 529 -3.05 -18.05 -22.61
CA ALA A 529 -2.93 -18.63 -21.28
C ALA A 529 -4.12 -18.28 -20.37
N LYS A 530 -4.58 -17.03 -20.39
CA LYS A 530 -5.77 -16.59 -19.64
C LYS A 530 -7.05 -17.30 -20.09
N ILE A 531 -7.26 -17.42 -21.40
CA ILE A 531 -8.45 -18.09 -21.94
C ILE A 531 -8.46 -19.55 -21.48
N ARG A 532 -7.35 -20.28 -21.67
CA ARG A 532 -7.22 -21.68 -21.25
C ARG A 532 -7.41 -21.85 -19.73
N LEU A 533 -6.83 -20.97 -18.93
CA LEU A 533 -7.00 -20.96 -17.48
C LEU A 533 -8.46 -20.78 -17.07
N ARG A 534 -9.16 -19.80 -17.67
CA ARG A 534 -10.57 -19.54 -17.39
C ARG A 534 -11.48 -20.69 -17.79
N ASN A 535 -11.28 -21.23 -18.98
CA ASN A 535 -12.04 -22.38 -19.48
C ASN A 535 -11.86 -23.60 -18.56
N LEU A 536 -10.62 -23.88 -18.17
CA LEU A 536 -10.32 -24.98 -17.26
C LEU A 536 -10.96 -24.79 -15.89
N ASN A 537 -10.84 -23.60 -15.28
CA ASN A 537 -11.42 -23.31 -13.97
C ASN A 537 -12.94 -23.32 -14.00
N ALA A 538 -13.58 -22.84 -15.07
CA ALA A 538 -15.02 -22.95 -15.27
C ALA A 538 -15.47 -24.42 -15.40
N ALA A 539 -14.67 -25.26 -16.05
CA ALA A 539 -14.96 -26.70 -16.14
C ALA A 539 -14.79 -27.40 -14.78
N ILE A 540 -13.79 -27.03 -13.98
CA ILE A 540 -13.58 -27.56 -12.62
C ILE A 540 -14.79 -27.29 -11.72
N GLU A 541 -15.39 -26.10 -11.78
CA GLU A 541 -16.59 -25.76 -10.99
C GLU A 541 -17.82 -26.62 -11.37
N ASN A 542 -17.87 -27.16 -12.56
CA ASN A 542 -18.94 -28.04 -13.02
C ASN A 542 -18.74 -29.51 -12.63
N VAL A 543 -17.57 -29.87 -12.07
CA VAL A 543 -17.31 -31.23 -11.58
C VAL A 543 -17.98 -31.41 -10.22
N GLN A 544 -18.76 -32.46 -10.07
CA GLN A 544 -19.36 -32.81 -8.79
C GLN A 544 -18.25 -33.01 -7.73
N GLU A 545 -18.38 -32.42 -6.56
CA GLU A 545 -17.42 -32.42 -5.45
C GLU A 545 -16.25 -31.41 -5.57
N LEU A 546 -16.04 -30.76 -6.70
CA LEU A 546 -15.09 -29.66 -6.86
C LEU A 546 -15.81 -28.32 -6.81
N ASN A 547 -15.08 -27.28 -6.43
CA ASN A 547 -15.57 -25.91 -6.37
C ASN A 547 -14.41 -24.93 -6.61
N SER A 548 -14.60 -23.63 -6.44
CA SER A 548 -13.58 -22.61 -6.66
C SER A 548 -12.28 -22.79 -5.85
N HIS A 549 -12.30 -23.52 -4.74
CA HIS A 549 -11.08 -23.83 -3.98
C HIS A 549 -10.12 -24.76 -4.73
N TYR A 550 -10.62 -25.55 -5.71
CA TYR A 550 -9.85 -26.44 -6.56
C TYR A 550 -9.39 -25.80 -7.88
N HIS A 551 -9.61 -24.50 -8.06
CA HIS A 551 -9.12 -23.79 -9.23
C HIS A 551 -7.61 -23.95 -9.41
N ILE A 552 -7.17 -23.95 -10.65
CA ILE A 552 -5.77 -23.85 -10.99
C ILE A 552 -5.37 -22.38 -10.91
N GLY A 553 -4.35 -22.08 -10.13
CA GLY A 553 -3.83 -20.71 -10.04
C GLY A 553 -2.96 -20.34 -11.25
N PRO A 554 -2.89 -19.04 -11.61
CA PRO A 554 -2.14 -18.59 -12.79
C PRO A 554 -0.64 -18.90 -12.72
N SER A 555 -0.06 -19.14 -11.54
CA SER A 555 1.37 -19.50 -11.44
C SER A 555 1.72 -20.85 -12.10
N TYR A 556 0.75 -21.75 -12.28
CA TYR A 556 0.96 -22.97 -13.04
C TYR A 556 1.21 -22.66 -14.52
N PHE A 557 0.54 -21.64 -15.08
CA PHE A 557 0.73 -21.21 -16.46
C PHE A 557 2.07 -20.49 -16.68
N LEU A 558 2.70 -19.94 -15.63
CA LEU A 558 4.06 -19.42 -15.75
C LEU A 558 5.09 -20.50 -16.10
N LYS A 559 4.75 -21.78 -15.85
CA LYS A 559 5.55 -22.94 -16.25
C LYS A 559 5.65 -23.13 -17.77
N LEU A 560 4.84 -22.42 -18.56
CA LEU A 560 5.01 -22.37 -20.02
C LEU A 560 6.42 -21.95 -20.43
N LYS A 561 7.08 -21.10 -19.64
CA LYS A 561 8.48 -20.70 -19.88
C LYS A 561 9.45 -21.87 -19.76
N ASP A 562 9.14 -22.83 -18.89
CA ASP A 562 10.00 -24.00 -18.62
C ASP A 562 9.83 -25.10 -19.68
N VAL A 563 8.77 -25.02 -20.50
CA VAL A 563 8.40 -26.00 -21.54
C VAL A 563 8.28 -25.35 -22.93
N ASP A 564 9.07 -24.34 -23.23
CA ASP A 564 9.13 -23.64 -24.51
C ASP A 564 7.74 -23.22 -25.08
N PHE A 565 6.83 -22.85 -24.20
CA PHE A 565 5.43 -22.45 -24.48
C PHE A 565 4.57 -23.56 -25.10
N ASP A 566 4.93 -24.84 -24.86
CA ASP A 566 4.15 -25.99 -25.26
C ASP A 566 3.03 -26.28 -24.25
N TYR A 567 1.79 -26.13 -24.66
CA TYR A 567 0.62 -26.38 -23.83
C TYR A 567 0.35 -27.87 -23.56
N GLU A 568 0.78 -28.77 -24.42
CA GLU A 568 0.66 -30.21 -24.17
C GLU A 568 1.62 -30.65 -23.07
N LEU A 569 2.85 -30.12 -23.07
CA LEU A 569 3.80 -30.34 -21.97
C LEU A 569 3.35 -29.69 -20.69
N LEU A 570 2.79 -28.46 -20.74
CA LEU A 570 2.20 -27.82 -19.56
C LEU A 570 1.08 -28.69 -18.97
N TRP A 571 0.23 -29.23 -19.81
CA TRP A 571 -0.85 -30.13 -19.38
C TRP A 571 -0.29 -31.40 -18.76
N SER A 572 0.57 -32.16 -19.48
CA SER A 572 1.05 -33.48 -19.05
C SER A 572 1.89 -33.42 -17.78
N ASP A 573 2.73 -32.40 -17.63
CA ASP A 573 3.76 -32.38 -16.60
C ASP A 573 3.34 -31.63 -15.36
N TYR A 574 2.42 -30.64 -15.47
CA TYR A 574 2.06 -29.76 -14.35
C TYR A 574 0.58 -29.78 -14.00
N ILE A 575 -0.34 -29.71 -14.97
CA ILE A 575 -1.77 -29.57 -14.70
C ILE A 575 -2.44 -30.92 -14.46
N LYS A 576 -2.22 -31.88 -15.34
CA LYS A 576 -2.82 -33.21 -15.24
C LYS A 576 -2.49 -33.93 -13.93
N PRO A 577 -1.23 -34.00 -13.45
CA PRO A 577 -0.93 -34.65 -12.17
C PRO A 577 -1.66 -34.02 -10.98
N LEU A 578 -1.84 -32.71 -10.99
CA LEU A 578 -2.58 -32.00 -9.94
C LEU A 578 -4.08 -32.36 -9.99
N LEU A 579 -4.68 -32.40 -11.18
CA LEU A 579 -6.07 -32.77 -11.35
C LEU A 579 -6.33 -34.24 -11.00
N GLU A 580 -5.39 -35.15 -11.30
CA GLU A 580 -5.42 -36.54 -10.86
C GLU A 580 -5.44 -36.67 -9.33
N ASP A 581 -4.68 -35.82 -8.62
CA ASP A 581 -4.74 -35.76 -7.16
C ASP A 581 -6.09 -35.23 -6.63
N TYR A 582 -6.70 -34.27 -7.33
CA TYR A 582 -8.03 -33.74 -6.95
C TYR A 582 -9.14 -34.77 -7.15
N LEU A 583 -9.06 -35.53 -8.23
CA LEU A 583 -10.07 -36.52 -8.62
C LEU A 583 -9.83 -37.91 -8.00
N ARG A 584 -8.75 -38.08 -7.26
CA ARG A 584 -8.38 -39.37 -6.66
C ARG A 584 -9.52 -39.95 -5.81
N GLY A 585 -10.05 -41.09 -6.25
CA GLY A 585 -11.13 -41.79 -5.60
C GLY A 585 -12.53 -41.37 -6.03
N SER A 586 -12.67 -40.48 -7.02
CA SER A 586 -13.94 -40.23 -7.68
C SER A 586 -14.33 -41.39 -8.60
N TYR A 587 -15.62 -41.62 -8.84
CA TYR A 587 -16.12 -42.76 -9.63
C TYR A 587 -15.74 -42.64 -11.12
N ASP A 588 -15.73 -41.42 -11.66
CA ASP A 588 -15.54 -41.12 -13.10
C ASP A 588 -14.25 -40.33 -13.36
N GLU A 589 -13.17 -40.66 -12.65
CA GLU A 589 -11.87 -39.96 -12.69
C GLU A 589 -11.35 -39.77 -14.13
N VAL A 590 -11.33 -40.83 -14.95
CA VAL A 590 -10.79 -40.78 -16.32
C VAL A 590 -11.65 -39.92 -17.25
N GLU A 591 -12.99 -40.07 -17.21
CA GLU A 591 -13.91 -39.32 -18.06
C GLU A 591 -13.92 -37.83 -17.67
N THR A 592 -13.87 -37.55 -16.38
CA THR A 592 -13.77 -36.16 -15.85
C THR A 592 -12.46 -35.52 -16.30
N LEU A 593 -11.34 -36.22 -16.21
CA LEU A 593 -10.04 -35.70 -16.64
C LEU A 593 -9.99 -35.40 -18.14
N GLU A 594 -10.60 -36.25 -18.97
CA GLU A 594 -10.75 -35.99 -20.41
C GLU A 594 -11.62 -34.75 -20.69
N THR A 595 -12.67 -34.55 -19.91
CA THR A 595 -13.55 -33.37 -20.02
C THR A 595 -12.79 -32.09 -19.66
N LEU A 596 -11.99 -32.14 -18.60
CA LEU A 596 -11.14 -31.02 -18.19
C LEU A 596 -10.04 -30.72 -19.21
N LYS A 597 -9.47 -31.79 -19.86
CA LYS A 597 -8.51 -31.61 -20.95
C LYS A 597 -9.14 -30.88 -22.13
N LYS A 598 -10.35 -31.28 -22.55
CA LYS A 598 -11.09 -30.60 -23.63
C LYS A 598 -11.38 -29.14 -23.34
N ALA A 599 -11.66 -28.80 -22.09
CA ALA A 599 -11.86 -27.39 -21.67
C ALA A 599 -10.54 -26.61 -21.68
N PHE A 600 -9.42 -27.24 -21.37
CA PHE A 600 -8.09 -26.62 -21.45
C PHE A 600 -7.65 -26.39 -22.91
N GLU A 601 -8.04 -27.27 -23.86
CA GLU A 601 -7.76 -27.10 -25.27
C GLU A 601 -8.64 -26.00 -25.89
N LEU A 602 -8.05 -25.10 -26.72
CA LEU A 602 -8.84 -24.12 -27.44
C LEU A 602 -9.64 -24.77 -28.57
N THR A 603 -10.95 -24.57 -28.60
CA THR A 603 -11.78 -24.92 -29.75
C THR A 603 -11.68 -23.85 -30.83
N ASN A 604 -11.90 -24.22 -32.11
CA ASN A 604 -11.82 -23.29 -33.26
C ASN A 604 -12.75 -22.07 -33.15
N ASN A 605 -13.72 -22.05 -32.22
CA ASN A 605 -14.59 -20.91 -31.94
C ASN A 605 -13.93 -19.85 -31.05
N ASP A 606 -12.92 -20.20 -30.28
CA ASP A 606 -12.23 -19.28 -29.36
C ASP A 606 -11.17 -18.41 -30.08
N GLN A 607 -10.82 -18.77 -31.33
CA GLN A 607 -9.84 -18.05 -32.15
C GLN A 607 -10.43 -16.87 -32.95
N THR A 608 -11.76 -16.70 -33.00
CA THR A 608 -12.46 -15.68 -33.82
C THR A 608 -12.79 -14.38 -33.09
N GLY A 609 -12.21 -14.12 -31.93
CA GLY A 609 -12.36 -12.85 -31.18
C GLY A 609 -11.57 -11.66 -31.73
N GLN A 610 -10.78 -11.82 -32.80
CA GLN A 610 -10.06 -10.73 -33.48
C GLN A 610 -10.24 -10.84 -34.99
N GLN A 611 -11.33 -10.26 -35.52
CA GLN A 611 -11.44 -9.61 -36.85
C GLN A 611 -12.92 -9.50 -37.24
N ASP A 612 -13.51 -8.35 -37.01
CA ASP A 612 -14.51 -7.79 -37.93
C ASP A 612 -14.58 -6.25 -37.75
N THR A 613 -13.63 -5.58 -38.39
CA THR A 613 -13.78 -4.22 -38.86
C THR A 613 -13.41 -4.27 -40.35
N GLY A 614 -14.38 -4.40 -41.19
CA GLY A 614 -14.12 -4.39 -42.61
C GLY A 614 -15.40 -4.45 -43.42
N ASP A 615 -15.80 -3.30 -43.91
CA ASP A 615 -16.50 -3.03 -45.18
C ASP A 615 -17.61 -4.02 -45.59
N ASN A 616 -18.82 -3.52 -45.59
CA ASN A 616 -19.78 -3.85 -46.63
C ASN A 616 -20.41 -2.57 -47.15
N ASP A 617 -19.74 -1.98 -48.13
CA ASP A 617 -20.39 -1.18 -49.19
C ASP A 617 -20.94 -2.14 -50.23
N ALA A 618 -22.12 -1.74 -50.74
CA ALA A 618 -22.63 -1.88 -52.09
C ALA A 618 -23.57 -3.05 -52.44
N ASP A 619 -24.73 -2.61 -52.90
CA ASP A 619 -25.55 -3.09 -54.01
C ASP A 619 -26.43 -4.36 -53.86
N ASN A 620 -27.72 -4.17 -53.50
CA ASN A 620 -28.90 -4.21 -54.41
C ASN A 620 -30.19 -3.97 -53.64
#